data_4a6ac5d7a9e1da9876a06872841edeb3
#
_entry.id   4a6ac5d7a9e1da9876a06872841edeb3
#
_cell.length_a   1.000
_cell.length_b   1.000
_cell.length_c   1.000
_cell.angle_alpha   90.00
_cell.angle_beta   90.00
_cell.angle_gamma   90.00
#
_symmetry.space_group_name_H-M   'P 1'
#
loop_
_entity.id
_entity.type
_entity.pdbx_description
1 polymer ?
#
loop_
_entity_poly.entity_id
_entity_poly.type
_entity_poly.pdbx_seq_one_letter_code
_entity_poly.pdbx_strand_id
1 'polypeptide(L)'
;GEITTALAVDESSHHDPSKTLFMAKKNSGEYFLNGKKTFVIDGASADVLIVLARTSGNSGELAGLTLFIVDSDSDGLNRIKLDMADSRNYANIEFNDVKCFEKNVLGTVESGGETVERILDIGRITMAAEMLGNAESAFETTIEYLKQRKQFGVLIGTFQALQHRAAEMFCEIELTKSAIMAAVHGADENSNELQRLSSLAKTMAGETLHLVSNEAIQMHGGIGVTDEYDLGFFIKRSRVAEQIFGSSIYHTERYANLSGF
;
A
#
# COMPACT_ATOMS: atom_id res chain seq x y z
N GLY A 1 18.42 -11.41 -3.59
CA GLY A 1 17.49 -12.51 -3.42
C GLY A 1 17.93 -13.57 -2.42
N GLU A 2 18.99 -13.31 -1.64
CA GLU A 2 19.45 -14.24 -0.59
C GLU A 2 18.68 -14.06 0.72
N ILE A 3 18.17 -12.86 0.98
CA ILE A 3 17.42 -12.49 2.18
C ILE A 3 16.16 -11.73 1.76
N THR A 4 15.04 -12.04 2.40
CA THR A 4 13.78 -11.33 2.26
C THR A 4 13.53 -10.42 3.46
N THR A 5 12.98 -9.22 3.23
CA THR A 5 12.70 -8.24 4.28
C THR A 5 11.24 -7.79 4.25
N ALA A 6 10.69 -7.51 5.43
CA ALA A 6 9.37 -6.90 5.56
C ALA A 6 9.42 -5.64 6.44
N LEU A 7 8.68 -4.60 6.04
CA LEU A 7 8.59 -3.34 6.78
C LEU A 7 7.37 -3.36 7.71
N ALA A 8 7.61 -3.28 9.02
CA ALA A 8 6.60 -3.33 10.07
C ALA A 8 6.37 -1.92 10.67
N VAL A 9 5.36 -1.21 10.19
CA VAL A 9 5.03 0.17 10.56
C VAL A 9 3.72 0.23 11.36
N ASP A 10 2.62 -0.26 10.78
CA ASP A 10 1.28 -0.06 11.29
C ASP A 10 0.98 -0.86 12.57
N GLU A 11 0.18 -0.27 13.47
CA GLU A 11 -0.22 -0.85 14.76
C GLU A 11 -1.73 -1.06 14.85
N SER A 12 -2.48 -0.46 13.94
CA SER A 12 -3.94 -0.51 13.88
C SER A 12 -4.43 -0.56 12.43
N SER A 13 -5.75 -0.52 12.23
CA SER A 13 -6.36 -0.42 10.92
C SER A 13 -6.17 0.94 10.22
N HIS A 14 -5.66 1.93 10.94
CA HIS A 14 -5.40 3.27 10.40
C HIS A 14 -3.91 3.46 10.23
N HIS A 15 -3.49 3.71 9.01
CA HIS A 15 -2.10 4.02 8.68
C HIS A 15 -1.74 5.43 9.14
N ASP A 16 -0.84 5.53 10.12
CA ASP A 16 -0.26 6.80 10.57
C ASP A 16 1.07 6.53 11.29
N PRO A 17 2.21 6.58 10.60
CA PRO A 17 3.52 6.32 11.20
C PRO A 17 3.87 7.24 12.36
N SER A 18 3.37 8.50 12.35
CA SER A 18 3.64 9.47 13.42
C SER A 18 3.02 9.04 14.76
N LYS A 19 1.89 8.32 14.70
CA LYS A 19 1.16 7.84 15.87
C LYS A 19 1.70 6.55 16.47
N THR A 20 2.86 6.06 16.02
CA THR A 20 3.50 4.87 16.58
C THR A 20 3.60 4.95 18.11
N LEU A 21 3.02 3.97 18.80
CA LEU A 21 3.08 3.74 20.24
C LEU A 21 3.97 2.55 20.61
N PHE A 22 4.33 1.72 19.64
CA PHE A 22 5.23 0.58 19.81
C PHE A 22 6.58 1.03 20.36
N MET A 23 6.93 0.58 21.56
CA MET A 23 8.07 1.08 22.31
C MET A 23 9.30 0.20 22.15
N ALA A 24 10.46 0.85 22.00
CA ALA A 24 11.77 0.25 22.18
C ALA A 24 12.43 0.87 23.42
N LYS A 25 12.37 0.16 24.55
CA LYS A 25 12.93 0.64 25.82
C LYS A 25 14.41 0.27 25.92
N LYS A 26 15.27 1.26 26.15
CA LYS A 26 16.70 1.04 26.38
C LYS A 26 16.97 0.67 27.85
N ASN A 27 17.65 -0.46 28.07
CA ASN A 27 18.10 -0.90 29.39
C ASN A 27 19.52 -1.47 29.27
N SER A 28 20.47 -0.98 30.09
CA SER A 28 21.86 -1.44 30.14
C SER A 28 22.55 -1.52 28.76
N GLY A 29 22.21 -0.62 27.84
CA GLY A 29 22.81 -0.56 26.50
C GLY A 29 22.09 -1.41 25.44
N GLU A 30 21.05 -2.14 25.81
CA GLU A 30 20.23 -2.95 24.94
C GLU A 30 18.83 -2.36 24.79
N TYR A 31 18.15 -2.65 23.69
CA TYR A 31 16.75 -2.26 23.47
C TYR A 31 15.85 -3.48 23.58
N PHE A 32 14.69 -3.29 24.20
CA PHE A 32 13.63 -4.29 24.33
C PHE A 32 12.39 -3.78 23.62
N LEU A 33 11.99 -4.50 22.57
CA LEU A 33 10.84 -4.17 21.74
C LEU A 33 9.61 -4.89 22.28
N ASN A 34 8.54 -4.11 22.53
CA ASN A 34 7.28 -4.63 23.07
C ASN A 34 6.08 -4.01 22.35
N GLY A 35 5.12 -4.85 21.97
CA GLY A 35 3.87 -4.45 21.37
C GLY A 35 3.51 -5.30 20.15
N LYS A 36 2.74 -4.70 19.24
CA LYS A 36 2.22 -5.39 18.05
C LYS A 36 2.34 -4.52 16.82
N LYS A 37 2.71 -5.12 15.70
CA LYS A 37 2.59 -4.55 14.35
C LYS A 37 1.54 -5.33 13.56
N THR A 38 0.73 -4.62 12.80
CA THR A 38 -0.39 -5.20 12.07
C THR A 38 -0.19 -5.05 10.56
N PHE A 39 -0.84 -5.93 9.80
CA PHE A 39 -0.88 -5.84 8.36
C PHE A 39 0.50 -5.72 7.69
N VAL A 40 1.48 -6.45 8.23
CA VAL A 40 2.86 -6.44 7.72
C VAL A 40 2.92 -7.26 6.44
N ILE A 41 3.22 -6.60 5.33
CA ILE A 41 3.36 -7.22 4.00
C ILE A 41 4.56 -8.16 4.04
N ASP A 42 4.37 -9.39 3.54
CA ASP A 42 5.34 -10.50 3.58
C ASP A 42 5.83 -10.89 4.99
N GLY A 43 5.19 -10.33 6.03
CA GLY A 43 5.58 -10.53 7.42
C GLY A 43 5.53 -11.97 7.91
N ALA A 44 4.74 -12.86 7.27
CA ALA A 44 4.68 -14.27 7.67
C ALA A 44 5.92 -15.07 7.23
N SER A 45 6.66 -14.64 6.21
CA SER A 45 7.77 -15.41 5.63
C SER A 45 9.10 -14.64 5.52
N ALA A 46 9.12 -13.34 5.78
CA ALA A 46 10.37 -12.56 5.71
C ALA A 46 11.44 -13.08 6.66
N ASP A 47 12.69 -13.09 6.22
CA ASP A 47 13.85 -13.49 7.04
C ASP A 47 14.21 -12.40 8.05
N VAL A 48 13.96 -11.15 7.69
CA VAL A 48 14.29 -9.96 8.49
C VAL A 48 13.11 -8.99 8.49
N LEU A 49 12.85 -8.38 9.66
CA LEU A 49 11.87 -7.32 9.83
C LEU A 49 12.57 -5.97 10.02
N ILE A 50 12.13 -4.95 9.30
CA ILE A 50 12.48 -3.56 9.59
C ILE A 50 11.33 -2.97 10.39
N VAL A 51 11.56 -2.72 11.67
CA VAL A 51 10.50 -2.38 12.65
C VAL A 51 10.61 -0.93 13.04
N LEU A 52 9.54 -0.16 12.84
CA LEU A 52 9.43 1.20 13.35
C LEU A 52 9.02 1.17 14.83
N ALA A 53 9.83 1.78 15.69
CA ALA A 53 9.57 1.85 17.13
C ALA A 53 9.84 3.26 17.68
N ARG A 54 9.15 3.61 18.76
CA ARG A 54 9.40 4.85 19.49
C ARG A 54 10.43 4.61 20.59
N THR A 55 11.49 5.38 20.56
CA THR A 55 12.55 5.37 21.59
C THR A 55 12.46 6.57 22.53
N SER A 56 11.83 7.68 22.07
CA SER A 56 11.56 8.89 22.87
C SER A 56 10.40 9.71 22.26
N GLY A 57 10.08 10.86 22.87
CA GLY A 57 9.05 11.78 22.39
C GLY A 57 7.61 11.26 22.55
N ASN A 58 6.65 11.92 21.89
CA ASN A 58 5.23 11.64 22.03
C ASN A 58 4.63 11.09 20.72
N SER A 59 3.52 10.37 20.86
CA SER A 59 2.68 9.98 19.71
C SER A 59 2.19 11.23 18.97
N GLY A 60 2.21 11.18 17.65
CA GLY A 60 1.92 12.32 16.75
C GLY A 60 3.18 13.03 16.25
N GLU A 61 4.35 12.68 16.75
CA GLU A 61 5.63 13.24 16.31
C GLU A 61 6.45 12.21 15.54
N LEU A 62 7.12 12.61 14.47
CA LEU A 62 8.10 11.77 13.76
C LEU A 62 9.44 11.71 14.51
N ALA A 63 9.74 12.75 15.30
CA ALA A 63 10.89 12.76 16.19
C ALA A 63 10.79 11.65 17.25
N GLY A 64 11.91 11.07 17.63
CA GLY A 64 11.96 9.97 18.60
C GLY A 64 11.59 8.60 18.04
N LEU A 65 11.32 8.48 16.73
CA LEU A 65 11.15 7.21 16.05
C LEU A 65 12.50 6.64 15.60
N THR A 66 12.67 5.34 15.74
CA THR A 66 13.87 4.58 15.38
C THR A 66 13.48 3.35 14.58
N LEU A 67 14.25 3.01 13.57
CA LEU A 67 14.10 1.77 12.81
C LEU A 67 15.06 0.70 13.36
N PHE A 68 14.53 -0.50 13.59
CA PHE A 68 15.29 -1.65 14.05
C PHE A 68 15.26 -2.78 13.01
N ILE A 69 16.40 -3.42 12.82
CA ILE A 69 16.55 -4.67 12.05
C ILE A 69 16.40 -5.82 13.02
N VAL A 70 15.37 -6.64 12.84
CA VAL A 70 15.01 -7.76 13.73
C VAL A 70 15.00 -9.05 12.91
N ASP A 71 15.82 -10.02 13.31
CA ASP A 71 15.82 -11.34 12.70
C ASP A 71 14.50 -12.06 13.01
N SER A 72 13.99 -12.78 12.05
CA SER A 72 12.67 -13.39 12.11
C SER A 72 12.57 -14.58 13.09
N ASP A 73 13.69 -15.11 13.54
CA ASP A 73 13.83 -16.17 14.54
C ASP A 73 14.16 -15.65 15.96
N SER A 74 14.10 -14.31 16.15
CA SER A 74 14.37 -13.68 17.44
C SER A 74 13.43 -14.22 18.54
N ASP A 75 13.98 -14.50 19.72
CA ASP A 75 13.20 -14.87 20.89
C ASP A 75 12.16 -13.79 21.22
N GLY A 76 10.94 -14.22 21.54
CA GLY A 76 9.83 -13.34 21.89
C GLY A 76 9.04 -12.79 20.68
N LEU A 77 9.42 -13.15 19.44
CA LEU A 77 8.68 -12.81 18.24
C LEU A 77 7.61 -13.86 17.94
N ASN A 78 6.37 -13.40 17.71
CA ASN A 78 5.26 -14.27 17.27
C ASN A 78 4.62 -13.69 16.01
N ARG A 79 4.46 -14.52 14.96
CA ARG A 79 3.87 -14.13 13.68
C ARG A 79 2.56 -14.84 13.45
N ILE A 80 1.51 -14.08 13.22
CA ILE A 80 0.15 -14.56 12.98
C ILE A 80 -0.21 -14.22 11.56
N LYS A 81 -0.19 -15.21 10.67
CA LYS A 81 -0.58 -15.05 9.26
C LYS A 81 -2.01 -14.55 9.15
N LEU A 82 -2.25 -13.64 8.22
CA LEU A 82 -3.58 -13.14 7.86
C LEU A 82 -4.06 -13.78 6.55
N ASP A 83 -5.32 -14.22 6.54
CA ASP A 83 -6.00 -14.68 5.33
C ASP A 83 -6.62 -13.47 4.62
N MET A 84 -5.94 -13.02 3.56
CA MET A 84 -6.32 -11.83 2.82
C MET A 84 -7.16 -12.15 1.59
N ALA A 85 -8.00 -11.19 1.19
CA ALA A 85 -8.89 -11.35 0.03
C ALA A 85 -8.13 -11.58 -1.29
N ASP A 86 -6.91 -11.05 -1.42
CA ASP A 86 -6.01 -11.21 -2.57
C ASP A 86 -5.06 -12.41 -2.45
N SER A 87 -5.21 -13.21 -1.41
CA SER A 87 -4.39 -14.41 -1.10
C SER A 87 -2.89 -14.16 -0.97
N ARG A 88 -2.45 -12.90 -0.84
CA ARG A 88 -1.04 -12.55 -0.62
C ARG A 88 -0.63 -12.76 0.84
N ASN A 89 0.67 -12.74 1.08
CA ASN A 89 1.27 -12.98 2.38
C ASN A 89 1.27 -11.71 3.24
N TYR A 90 0.51 -11.74 4.35
CA TYR A 90 0.49 -10.71 5.37
C TYR A 90 0.52 -11.35 6.76
N ALA A 91 1.01 -10.60 7.75
CA ALA A 91 0.98 -11.05 9.13
C ALA A 91 0.73 -9.91 10.12
N ASN A 92 0.14 -10.26 11.25
CA ASN A 92 0.31 -9.52 12.49
C ASN A 92 1.53 -10.07 13.22
N ILE A 93 2.33 -9.18 13.80
CA ILE A 93 3.57 -9.56 14.48
C ILE A 93 3.54 -9.01 15.90
N GLU A 94 3.70 -9.90 16.88
CA GLU A 94 3.76 -9.58 18.30
C GLU A 94 5.20 -9.68 18.79
N PHE A 95 5.59 -8.72 19.61
CA PHE A 95 6.93 -8.60 20.18
C PHE A 95 6.82 -8.60 21.70
N ASN A 96 7.42 -9.58 22.34
CA ASN A 96 7.44 -9.76 23.79
C ASN A 96 8.90 -9.76 24.27
N ASP A 97 9.37 -8.60 24.72
CA ASP A 97 10.76 -8.37 25.13
C ASP A 97 11.80 -8.80 24.08
N VAL A 98 11.49 -8.57 22.80
CA VAL A 98 12.43 -8.87 21.71
C VAL A 98 13.65 -7.98 21.85
N LYS A 99 14.81 -8.61 22.00
CA LYS A 99 16.08 -7.96 22.31
C LYS A 99 16.79 -7.47 21.06
N CYS A 100 17.16 -6.20 21.04
CA CYS A 100 17.96 -5.57 20.00
C CYS A 100 19.17 -4.86 20.60
N PHE A 101 20.24 -4.79 19.82
CA PHE A 101 21.46 -4.09 20.17
C PHE A 101 21.58 -2.81 19.35
N GLU A 102 22.53 -1.96 19.67
CA GLU A 102 22.81 -0.73 18.89
C GLU A 102 23.13 -1.02 17.43
N LYS A 103 23.78 -2.15 17.13
CA LYS A 103 24.05 -2.62 15.75
C LYS A 103 22.80 -2.96 14.94
N ASN A 104 21.67 -3.19 15.61
CA ASN A 104 20.39 -3.47 14.97
C ASN A 104 19.63 -2.18 14.59
N VAL A 105 20.11 -1.01 14.98
CA VAL A 105 19.50 0.26 14.57
C VAL A 105 19.84 0.54 13.11
N LEU A 106 18.83 0.74 12.30
CA LEU A 106 18.95 1.18 10.93
C LEU A 106 19.03 2.71 10.88
N GLY A 107 20.18 3.26 10.54
CA GLY A 107 20.42 4.70 10.56
C GLY A 107 20.82 5.18 11.96
N THR A 108 20.20 6.29 12.42
CA THR A 108 20.48 6.92 13.71
C THR A 108 19.28 6.80 14.64
N VAL A 109 19.53 6.58 15.93
CA VAL A 109 18.47 6.57 16.97
C VAL A 109 17.72 7.90 16.93
N GLU A 110 16.38 7.84 17.06
CA GLU A 110 15.44 8.98 17.06
C GLU A 110 15.28 9.73 15.73
N SER A 111 15.98 9.33 14.65
CA SER A 111 15.85 9.93 13.30
C SER A 111 15.20 8.98 12.28
N GLY A 112 14.60 7.88 12.74
CA GLY A 112 13.91 6.92 11.86
C GLY A 112 12.64 7.45 11.21
N GLY A 113 12.02 8.51 11.76
CA GLY A 113 10.78 9.09 11.25
C GLY A 113 10.89 9.64 9.83
N GLU A 114 11.92 10.43 9.55
CA GLU A 114 12.16 10.95 8.19
C GLU A 114 12.52 9.82 7.21
N THR A 115 13.32 8.86 7.68
CA THR A 115 13.71 7.70 6.87
C THR A 115 12.50 6.85 6.48
N VAL A 116 11.62 6.55 7.44
CA VAL A 116 10.41 5.75 7.15
C VAL A 116 9.44 6.49 6.23
N GLU A 117 9.24 7.80 6.41
CA GLU A 117 8.39 8.58 5.49
C GLU A 117 8.92 8.53 4.05
N ARG A 118 10.24 8.64 3.86
CA ARG A 118 10.86 8.52 2.54
C ARG A 118 10.65 7.12 1.94
N ILE A 119 10.83 6.07 2.72
CA ILE A 119 10.59 4.69 2.29
C ILE A 119 9.12 4.50 1.90
N LEU A 120 8.20 5.03 2.72
CA LEU A 120 6.76 4.94 2.46
C LEU A 120 6.34 5.73 1.22
N ASP A 121 6.94 6.90 0.94
CA ASP A 121 6.65 7.65 -0.28
C ASP A 121 7.03 6.87 -1.54
N ILE A 122 8.18 6.21 -1.55
CA ILE A 122 8.56 5.30 -2.64
C ILE A 122 7.62 4.10 -2.70
N GLY A 123 7.26 3.52 -1.55
CA GLY A 123 6.27 2.44 -1.47
C GLY A 123 4.89 2.83 -2.02
N ARG A 124 4.42 4.05 -1.75
CA ARG A 124 3.15 4.62 -2.27
C ARG A 124 3.17 4.74 -3.79
N ILE A 125 4.29 5.24 -4.35
CA ILE A 125 4.47 5.38 -5.80
C ILE A 125 4.50 4.01 -6.49
N THR A 126 5.25 3.05 -5.96
CA THR A 126 5.33 1.70 -6.52
C THR A 126 4.00 0.96 -6.42
N MET A 127 3.27 1.14 -5.32
CA MET A 127 1.91 0.59 -5.17
C MET A 127 0.93 1.25 -6.14
N ALA A 128 1.02 2.57 -6.35
CA ALA A 128 0.20 3.27 -7.34
C ALA A 128 0.45 2.74 -8.76
N ALA A 129 1.71 2.47 -9.12
CA ALA A 129 2.05 1.88 -10.40
C ALA A 129 1.50 0.45 -10.56
N GLU A 130 1.55 -0.39 -9.52
CA GLU A 130 0.91 -1.71 -9.52
C GLU A 130 -0.62 -1.59 -9.73
N MET A 131 -1.25 -0.64 -9.01
CA MET A 131 -2.70 -0.41 -9.10
C MET A 131 -3.10 0.06 -10.51
N LEU A 132 -2.32 0.93 -11.14
CA LEU A 132 -2.54 1.36 -12.52
C LEU A 132 -2.45 0.18 -13.49
N GLY A 133 -1.43 -0.66 -13.40
CA GLY A 133 -1.30 -1.85 -14.24
C GLY A 133 -2.47 -2.82 -14.09
N ASN A 134 -3.00 -2.99 -12.88
CA ASN A 134 -4.22 -3.77 -12.65
C ASN A 134 -5.45 -3.11 -13.30
N ALA A 135 -5.58 -1.78 -13.23
CA ALA A 135 -6.68 -1.06 -13.86
C ALA A 135 -6.61 -1.15 -15.39
N GLU A 136 -5.43 -0.94 -15.99
CA GLU A 136 -5.21 -1.09 -17.43
C GLU A 136 -5.60 -2.51 -17.91
N SER A 137 -5.15 -3.55 -17.21
CA SER A 137 -5.43 -4.94 -17.57
C SER A 137 -6.92 -5.30 -17.46
N ALA A 138 -7.60 -4.83 -16.40
CA ALA A 138 -9.05 -5.02 -16.24
C ALA A 138 -9.84 -4.26 -17.32
N PHE A 139 -9.41 -3.05 -17.66
CA PHE A 139 -10.00 -2.26 -18.74
C PHE A 139 -9.85 -2.93 -20.10
N GLU A 140 -8.65 -3.36 -20.47
CA GLU A 140 -8.38 -4.04 -21.75
C GLU A 140 -9.25 -5.31 -21.88
N THR A 141 -9.29 -6.14 -20.82
CA THR A 141 -10.14 -7.34 -20.77
C THR A 141 -11.62 -6.98 -21.00
N THR A 142 -12.08 -5.88 -20.41
CA THR A 142 -13.46 -5.41 -20.54
C THR A 142 -13.75 -4.93 -21.95
N ILE A 143 -12.86 -4.14 -22.54
CA ILE A 143 -13.03 -3.65 -23.93
C ILE A 143 -13.08 -4.81 -24.93
N GLU A 144 -12.24 -5.82 -24.79
CA GLU A 144 -12.27 -7.00 -25.66
C GLU A 144 -13.57 -7.80 -25.50
N TYR A 145 -14.09 -7.92 -24.27
CA TYR A 145 -15.40 -8.53 -24.03
C TYR A 145 -16.53 -7.75 -24.73
N LEU A 146 -16.57 -6.42 -24.62
CA LEU A 146 -17.58 -5.57 -25.26
C LEU A 146 -17.58 -5.70 -26.78
N LYS A 147 -16.42 -5.91 -27.41
CA LYS A 147 -16.24 -6.10 -28.86
C LYS A 147 -16.70 -7.47 -29.35
N GLN A 148 -16.83 -8.44 -28.47
CA GLN A 148 -17.14 -9.84 -28.85
C GLN A 148 -18.55 -10.26 -28.42
N ARG A 149 -19.04 -9.79 -27.28
CA ARG A 149 -20.32 -10.21 -26.71
C ARG A 149 -21.50 -9.67 -27.49
N LYS A 150 -22.43 -10.56 -27.87
CA LYS A 150 -23.69 -10.19 -28.52
C LYS A 150 -24.86 -10.35 -27.54
N GLN A 151 -25.69 -9.32 -27.46
CA GLN A 151 -27.01 -9.34 -26.81
C GLN A 151 -27.97 -8.47 -27.62
N PHE A 152 -29.26 -8.77 -27.56
CA PHE A 152 -30.30 -8.03 -28.32
C PHE A 152 -30.03 -7.95 -29.82
N GLY A 153 -29.37 -8.96 -30.39
CA GLY A 153 -29.03 -9.04 -31.81
C GLY A 153 -27.81 -8.25 -32.29
N VAL A 154 -27.13 -7.50 -31.40
CA VAL A 154 -25.97 -6.65 -31.73
C VAL A 154 -24.80 -6.90 -30.76
N LEU A 155 -23.62 -6.41 -31.11
CA LEU A 155 -22.49 -6.35 -30.18
C LEU A 155 -22.79 -5.36 -29.06
N ILE A 156 -22.57 -5.75 -27.80
CA ILE A 156 -22.92 -4.86 -26.66
C ILE A 156 -22.07 -3.59 -26.62
N GLY A 157 -20.85 -3.62 -27.15
CA GLY A 157 -20.00 -2.43 -27.32
C GLY A 157 -20.58 -1.34 -28.22
N THR A 158 -21.69 -1.60 -28.94
CA THR A 158 -22.41 -0.56 -29.72
C THR A 158 -23.38 0.27 -28.89
N PHE A 159 -23.65 -0.13 -27.64
CA PHE A 159 -24.53 0.65 -26.75
C PHE A 159 -23.79 1.84 -26.15
N GLN A 160 -24.32 3.05 -26.36
CA GLN A 160 -23.71 4.30 -25.88
C GLN A 160 -23.46 4.28 -24.35
N ALA A 161 -24.37 3.69 -23.57
CA ALA A 161 -24.21 3.61 -22.12
C ALA A 161 -22.90 2.89 -21.71
N LEU A 162 -22.49 1.85 -22.44
CA LEU A 162 -21.24 1.14 -22.20
C LEU A 162 -20.03 1.90 -22.77
N GLN A 163 -20.21 2.57 -23.92
CA GLN A 163 -19.17 3.40 -24.50
C GLN A 163 -18.79 4.58 -23.60
N HIS A 164 -19.76 5.26 -22.97
CA HIS A 164 -19.53 6.38 -22.07
C HIS A 164 -18.77 5.91 -20.80
N ARG A 165 -19.16 4.79 -20.22
CA ARG A 165 -18.46 4.19 -19.08
C ARG A 165 -17.02 3.79 -19.45
N ALA A 166 -16.82 3.20 -20.61
CA ALA A 166 -15.49 2.87 -21.12
C ALA A 166 -14.61 4.12 -21.34
N ALA A 167 -15.19 5.21 -21.86
CA ALA A 167 -14.49 6.47 -22.03
C ALA A 167 -14.11 7.11 -20.69
N GLU A 168 -14.98 7.06 -19.68
CA GLU A 168 -14.69 7.52 -18.32
C GLU A 168 -13.52 6.74 -17.71
N MET A 169 -13.56 5.40 -17.74
CA MET A 169 -12.46 4.56 -17.27
C MET A 169 -11.13 4.89 -17.96
N PHE A 170 -11.16 5.09 -19.28
CA PHE A 170 -9.97 5.45 -20.03
C PHE A 170 -9.38 6.80 -19.60
N CYS A 171 -10.23 7.82 -19.40
CA CYS A 171 -9.80 9.13 -18.94
C CYS A 171 -9.14 9.05 -17.56
N GLU A 172 -9.75 8.33 -16.61
CA GLU A 172 -9.20 8.17 -15.25
C GLU A 172 -7.87 7.41 -15.25
N ILE A 173 -7.72 6.39 -16.10
CA ILE A 173 -6.45 5.67 -16.29
C ILE A 173 -5.35 6.62 -16.77
N GLU A 174 -5.62 7.44 -17.81
CA GLU A 174 -4.61 8.35 -18.37
C GLU A 174 -4.24 9.50 -17.41
N LEU A 175 -5.21 10.02 -16.66
CA LEU A 175 -4.93 11.02 -15.62
C LEU A 175 -4.07 10.42 -14.49
N THR A 176 -4.41 9.22 -14.03
CA THR A 176 -3.65 8.50 -13.01
C THR A 176 -2.23 8.20 -13.44
N LYS A 177 -2.05 7.78 -14.70
CA LYS A 177 -0.73 7.56 -15.30
C LYS A 177 0.13 8.83 -15.26
N SER A 178 -0.47 9.98 -15.60
CA SER A 178 0.22 11.27 -15.53
C SER A 178 0.64 11.64 -14.11
N ALA A 179 -0.22 11.40 -13.11
CA ALA A 179 0.11 11.64 -11.71
C ALA A 179 1.24 10.74 -11.20
N ILE A 180 1.22 9.44 -11.57
CA ILE A 180 2.28 8.49 -11.21
C ILE A 180 3.61 8.90 -11.86
N MET A 181 3.61 9.29 -13.14
CA MET A 181 4.82 9.75 -13.83
C MET A 181 5.43 10.99 -13.14
N ALA A 182 4.60 11.94 -12.72
CA ALA A 182 5.05 13.10 -11.95
C ALA A 182 5.67 12.69 -10.60
N ALA A 183 5.08 11.71 -9.91
CA ALA A 183 5.59 11.22 -8.63
C ALA A 183 6.92 10.46 -8.79
N VAL A 184 7.06 9.63 -9.84
CA VAL A 184 8.32 8.94 -10.17
C VAL A 184 9.43 9.95 -10.46
N HIS A 185 9.15 10.95 -11.30
CA HIS A 185 10.10 12.02 -11.61
C HIS A 185 10.52 12.79 -10.34
N GLY A 186 9.54 13.13 -9.48
CA GLY A 186 9.82 13.76 -8.20
C GLY A 186 10.67 12.91 -7.26
N ALA A 187 10.55 11.58 -7.32
CA ALA A 187 11.39 10.67 -6.55
C ALA A 187 12.85 10.63 -7.08
N ASP A 188 13.02 10.59 -8.39
CA ASP A 188 14.35 10.55 -9.04
C ASP A 188 15.13 11.85 -8.81
N GLU A 189 14.45 12.99 -8.83
CA GLU A 189 15.06 14.31 -8.60
C GLU A 189 15.18 14.70 -7.12
N ASN A 190 14.75 13.85 -6.19
CA ASN A 190 14.66 14.18 -4.76
C ASN A 190 13.88 15.50 -4.49
N SER A 191 12.78 15.67 -5.19
CA SER A 191 11.95 16.86 -5.12
C SER A 191 11.36 17.07 -3.72
N ASN A 192 11.29 18.33 -3.28
CA ASN A 192 10.56 18.73 -2.06
C ASN A 192 9.05 18.45 -2.15
N GLU A 193 8.54 18.25 -3.37
CA GLU A 193 7.14 17.93 -3.65
C GLU A 193 6.83 16.42 -3.54
N LEU A 194 7.84 15.57 -3.30
CA LEU A 194 7.68 14.11 -3.32
C LEU A 194 6.52 13.63 -2.45
N GLN A 195 6.42 14.13 -1.23
CA GLN A 195 5.36 13.73 -0.29
C GLN A 195 3.96 14.04 -0.83
N ARG A 196 3.80 15.19 -1.47
CA ARG A 196 2.54 15.61 -2.09
C ARG A 196 2.23 14.81 -3.35
N LEU A 197 3.23 14.61 -4.21
CA LEU A 197 3.10 13.82 -5.44
C LEU A 197 2.82 12.35 -5.18
N SER A 198 3.47 11.75 -4.18
CA SER A 198 3.21 10.35 -3.78
C SER A 198 1.78 10.16 -3.26
N SER A 199 1.26 11.12 -2.49
CA SER A 199 -0.13 11.11 -2.00
C SER A 199 -1.13 11.27 -3.13
N LEU A 200 -0.89 12.19 -4.08
CA LEU A 200 -1.72 12.36 -5.27
C LEU A 200 -1.79 11.07 -6.10
N ALA A 201 -0.62 10.50 -6.42
CA ALA A 201 -0.54 9.28 -7.22
C ALA A 201 -1.27 8.11 -6.54
N LYS A 202 -1.11 7.93 -5.22
CA LYS A 202 -1.74 6.83 -4.47
C LYS A 202 -3.26 7.02 -4.38
N THR A 203 -3.76 8.24 -4.17
CA THR A 203 -5.20 8.54 -4.18
C THR A 203 -5.81 8.22 -5.53
N MET A 204 -5.28 8.80 -6.60
CA MET A 204 -5.81 8.60 -7.96
C MET A 204 -5.77 7.13 -8.37
N ALA A 205 -4.68 6.41 -8.10
CA ALA A 205 -4.57 4.99 -8.42
C ALA A 205 -5.58 4.15 -7.64
N GLY A 206 -5.86 4.48 -6.37
CA GLY A 206 -6.88 3.83 -5.54
C GLY A 206 -8.28 3.99 -6.13
N GLU A 207 -8.66 5.21 -6.43
CA GLU A 207 -9.98 5.56 -6.99
C GLU A 207 -10.16 4.97 -8.39
N THR A 208 -9.15 5.07 -9.25
CA THR A 208 -9.18 4.52 -10.61
C THR A 208 -9.30 3.00 -10.61
N LEU A 209 -8.49 2.28 -9.84
CA LEU A 209 -8.60 0.82 -9.76
C LEU A 209 -9.93 0.39 -9.16
N HIS A 210 -10.44 1.12 -8.17
CA HIS A 210 -11.77 0.88 -7.61
C HIS A 210 -12.86 1.03 -8.68
N LEU A 211 -12.86 2.14 -9.42
CA LEU A 211 -13.79 2.39 -10.52
C LEU A 211 -13.71 1.28 -11.56
N VAL A 212 -12.53 1.07 -12.13
CA VAL A 212 -12.33 0.15 -13.25
C VAL A 212 -12.67 -1.30 -12.87
N SER A 213 -12.26 -1.78 -11.69
CA SER A 213 -12.55 -3.15 -11.26
C SER A 213 -14.06 -3.40 -11.04
N ASN A 214 -14.81 -2.41 -10.53
CA ASN A 214 -16.26 -2.52 -10.38
C ASN A 214 -16.97 -2.45 -11.73
N GLU A 215 -16.57 -1.50 -12.60
CA GLU A 215 -17.13 -1.35 -13.94
C GLU A 215 -16.87 -2.57 -14.82
N ALA A 216 -15.67 -3.16 -14.73
CA ALA A 216 -15.33 -4.39 -15.44
C ALA A 216 -16.31 -5.53 -15.10
N ILE A 217 -16.55 -5.78 -13.80
CA ILE A 217 -17.52 -6.79 -13.37
C ILE A 217 -18.92 -6.44 -13.87
N GLN A 218 -19.36 -5.20 -13.72
CA GLN A 218 -20.68 -4.77 -14.14
C GLN A 218 -20.90 -4.93 -15.65
N MET A 219 -19.90 -4.56 -16.48
CA MET A 219 -19.98 -4.65 -17.93
C MET A 219 -19.96 -6.08 -18.46
N HIS A 220 -19.35 -7.02 -17.74
CA HIS A 220 -19.43 -8.44 -18.06
C HIS A 220 -20.75 -9.08 -17.64
N GLY A 221 -21.50 -8.46 -16.71
CA GLY A 221 -22.75 -8.99 -16.16
C GLY A 221 -22.51 -10.26 -15.33
N GLY A 222 -23.43 -11.22 -15.42
CA GLY A 222 -23.38 -12.43 -14.59
C GLY A 222 -22.07 -13.24 -14.68
N ILE A 223 -21.42 -13.26 -15.84
CA ILE A 223 -20.16 -13.99 -16.01
C ILE A 223 -18.99 -13.29 -15.28
N GLY A 224 -19.07 -11.97 -15.07
CA GLY A 224 -18.02 -11.19 -14.38
C GLY A 224 -17.85 -11.52 -12.89
N VAL A 225 -18.81 -12.22 -12.28
CA VAL A 225 -18.72 -12.69 -10.89
C VAL A 225 -18.42 -14.19 -10.78
N THR A 226 -18.12 -14.84 -11.89
CA THR A 226 -17.73 -16.26 -11.94
C THR A 226 -16.23 -16.40 -12.07
N ASP A 227 -15.72 -17.61 -11.83
CA ASP A 227 -14.31 -17.95 -12.00
C ASP A 227 -13.91 -18.19 -13.49
N GLU A 228 -14.82 -17.94 -14.44
CA GLU A 228 -14.52 -18.02 -15.87
C GLU A 228 -13.70 -16.81 -16.39
N TYR A 229 -13.75 -15.70 -15.65
CA TYR A 229 -12.96 -14.49 -15.91
C TYR A 229 -12.16 -14.07 -14.68
N ASP A 230 -10.95 -13.59 -14.90
CA ASP A 230 -10.02 -13.14 -13.85
C ASP A 230 -10.40 -11.82 -13.17
N LEU A 231 -11.56 -11.25 -13.50
CA LEU A 231 -12.03 -9.97 -12.93
C LEU A 231 -12.14 -9.98 -11.41
N GLY A 232 -12.46 -11.15 -10.84
CA GLY A 232 -12.51 -11.36 -9.40
C GLY A 232 -11.17 -11.09 -8.71
N PHE A 233 -10.03 -11.32 -9.38
CA PHE A 233 -8.71 -11.02 -8.82
C PHE A 233 -8.44 -9.52 -8.77
N PHE A 234 -8.83 -8.76 -9.79
CA PHE A 234 -8.64 -7.32 -9.80
C PHE A 234 -9.42 -6.62 -8.69
N ILE A 235 -10.69 -6.97 -8.46
CA ILE A 235 -11.48 -6.35 -7.39
C ILE A 235 -10.98 -6.75 -6.00
N LYS A 236 -10.56 -8.00 -5.79
CA LYS A 236 -9.96 -8.45 -4.53
C LYS A 236 -8.65 -7.70 -4.25
N ARG A 237 -7.79 -7.58 -5.27
CA ARG A 237 -6.54 -6.83 -5.15
C ARG A 237 -6.77 -5.35 -4.93
N SER A 238 -7.76 -4.74 -5.60
CA SER A 238 -8.15 -3.34 -5.40
C SER A 238 -8.42 -3.03 -3.93
N ARG A 239 -9.22 -3.87 -3.25
CA ARG A 239 -9.59 -3.68 -1.84
C ARG A 239 -8.40 -3.74 -0.89
N VAL A 240 -7.44 -4.63 -1.16
CA VAL A 240 -6.24 -4.77 -0.33
C VAL A 240 -5.23 -3.68 -0.66
N ALA A 241 -4.93 -3.45 -1.94
CA ALA A 241 -3.95 -2.47 -2.40
C ALA A 241 -4.29 -1.04 -1.97
N GLU A 242 -5.58 -0.70 -1.89
CA GLU A 242 -6.05 0.60 -1.40
C GLU A 242 -5.55 0.87 0.02
N GLN A 243 -5.55 -0.13 0.91
CA GLN A 243 -5.16 0.03 2.32
C GLN A 243 -3.64 0.07 2.53
N ILE A 244 -2.86 -0.47 1.60
CA ILE A 244 -1.40 -0.53 1.71
C ILE A 244 -0.81 0.88 1.71
N PHE A 245 -0.01 1.21 2.73
CA PHE A 245 0.65 2.51 2.92
C PHE A 245 -0.30 3.72 2.98
N GLY A 246 -1.54 3.50 3.37
CA GLY A 246 -2.59 4.51 3.53
C GLY A 246 -3.68 4.43 2.46
N SER A 247 -4.93 4.62 2.89
CA SER A 247 -6.10 4.67 2.01
C SER A 247 -6.19 5.99 1.22
N SER A 248 -7.09 6.05 0.23
CA SER A 248 -7.36 7.29 -0.52
C SER A 248 -7.77 8.45 0.40
N ILE A 249 -8.53 8.18 1.48
CA ILE A 249 -8.93 9.21 2.46
C ILE A 249 -7.70 9.76 3.19
N TYR A 250 -6.81 8.88 3.68
CA TYR A 250 -5.56 9.28 4.33
C TYR A 250 -4.71 10.16 3.41
N HIS A 251 -4.57 9.77 2.15
CA HIS A 251 -3.73 10.50 1.20
C HIS A 251 -4.35 11.82 0.74
N THR A 252 -5.68 11.92 0.64
CA THR A 252 -6.37 13.17 0.38
C THR A 252 -6.14 14.17 1.51
N GLU A 253 -6.27 13.73 2.76
CA GLU A 253 -6.00 14.57 3.94
C GLU A 253 -4.51 14.96 4.02
N ARG A 254 -3.59 14.00 3.79
CA ARG A 254 -2.15 14.27 3.76
C ARG A 254 -1.79 15.29 2.67
N TYR A 255 -2.37 15.16 1.48
CA TYR A 255 -2.15 16.11 0.38
C TYR A 255 -2.64 17.51 0.73
N ALA A 256 -3.84 17.63 1.31
CA ALA A 256 -4.40 18.90 1.75
C ALA A 256 -3.52 19.58 2.80
N ASN A 257 -3.12 18.85 3.85
CA ASN A 257 -2.23 19.37 4.90
C ASN A 257 -0.88 19.84 4.36
N LEU A 258 -0.26 19.07 3.44
CA LEU A 258 1.00 19.44 2.78
C LEU A 258 0.85 20.63 1.82
N SER A 259 -0.37 20.94 1.41
CA SER A 259 -0.72 22.09 0.55
C SER A 259 -1.16 23.32 1.35
N GLY A 260 -1.24 23.23 2.68
CA GLY A 260 -1.55 24.34 3.58
C GLY A 260 -3.05 24.57 3.82
N PHE A 261 -3.88 23.54 3.63
CA PHE A 261 -5.33 23.55 3.91
C PHE A 261 -5.63 22.93 5.27
#